data_ab020589e6c4841763824806425f3b84
#
_entry.id   ab020589e6c4841763824806425f3b84
#
_cell.length_a   1.000
_cell.length_b   1.000
_cell.length_c   1.000
_cell.angle_alpha   90.00
_cell.angle_beta   90.00
_cell.angle_gamma   90.00
#
_symmetry.space_group_name_H-M   'P 1'
#
loop_
_entity.id
_entity.type
_entity.pdbx_description
1 polymer ?
#
loop_
_entity_poly.entity_id
_entity_poly.type
_entity_poly.pdbx_seq_one_letter_code
_entity_poly.pdbx_strand_id
1 'polypeptide(L)'
;MKTEVFTDNISGAAEIIKNGGLVAVPTETVYGLAANGLDAEAVEKIYEVKGRPGYKPLSLMVPGAAVMERYCLSVPPQAKTLSARFWPGPLTIVLKARPEIPPVVLAGGDTVGLRCPDHPKTLALLAATGLPFAAPSANPSGEKSPKSADEVLAYFDGKIEGVIDGGLCGIGRESTLLSMAETPYRILRRGALGEEEIADALVDGMTIIGLTGPSGSGKTTALRARCRSLAPFRSTATRSITNCLKATAS
;
A
#
# COMPACT_ATOMS: atom_id res chain seq x y z
N MET A 1 -3.83 25.70 -19.54
CA MET A 1 -3.09 25.77 -18.26
C MET A 1 -1.69 25.22 -18.52
N LYS A 2 -0.64 25.68 -17.84
CA LYS A 2 0.71 25.08 -17.91
C LYS A 2 0.93 24.36 -16.58
N THR A 3 1.47 23.14 -16.60
CA THR A 3 1.81 22.41 -15.39
C THR A 3 3.04 23.03 -14.72
N GLU A 4 2.95 23.35 -13.43
CA GLU A 4 4.05 23.91 -12.65
C GLU A 4 5.00 22.81 -12.17
N VAL A 5 6.32 23.06 -12.24
CA VAL A 5 7.34 22.12 -11.79
C VAL A 5 7.96 22.65 -10.48
N PHE A 6 7.85 21.83 -9.41
CA PHE A 6 8.37 22.13 -8.08
C PHE A 6 9.65 21.33 -7.84
N THR A 7 10.76 22.02 -7.61
CA THR A 7 12.06 21.37 -7.28
C THR A 7 12.31 21.36 -5.76
N ASP A 8 12.52 22.53 -5.16
CA ASP A 8 12.93 22.64 -3.75
C ASP A 8 11.80 23.13 -2.83
N ASN A 9 10.91 23.98 -3.32
CA ASN A 9 9.80 24.51 -2.57
C ASN A 9 8.49 23.79 -2.92
N ILE A 10 7.98 22.97 -2.00
CA ILE A 10 6.75 22.22 -2.17
C ILE A 10 5.50 22.92 -1.65
N SER A 11 5.61 24.16 -1.13
CA SER A 11 4.45 24.87 -0.55
C SER A 11 3.35 25.14 -1.59
N GLY A 12 3.73 25.51 -2.82
CA GLY A 12 2.76 25.66 -3.93
C GLY A 12 2.04 24.35 -4.25
N ALA A 13 2.76 23.24 -4.26
CA ALA A 13 2.17 21.91 -4.45
C ALA A 13 1.20 21.55 -3.32
N ALA A 14 1.51 21.93 -2.08
CA ALA A 14 0.63 21.72 -0.93
C ALA A 14 -0.67 22.53 -1.04
N GLU A 15 -0.59 23.76 -1.50
CA GLU A 15 -1.79 24.60 -1.74
C GLU A 15 -2.64 24.05 -2.88
N ILE A 16 -2.03 23.56 -3.95
CA ILE A 16 -2.76 22.88 -5.04
C ILE A 16 -3.58 21.71 -4.50
N ILE A 17 -2.96 20.80 -3.73
CA ILE A 17 -3.64 19.62 -3.15
C ILE A 17 -4.77 20.05 -2.19
N LYS A 18 -4.53 21.04 -1.32
CA LYS A 18 -5.55 21.56 -0.39
C LYS A 18 -6.75 22.18 -1.10
N ASN A 19 -6.53 22.75 -2.29
CA ASN A 19 -7.58 23.35 -3.11
C ASN A 19 -8.21 22.36 -4.11
N GLY A 20 -7.99 21.06 -3.93
CA GLY A 20 -8.59 19.99 -4.75
C GLY A 20 -7.97 19.86 -6.15
N GLY A 21 -6.73 20.35 -6.35
CA GLY A 21 -5.96 20.15 -7.58
C GLY A 21 -5.14 18.87 -7.57
N LEU A 22 -4.51 18.57 -8.71
CA LEU A 22 -3.70 17.38 -8.95
C LEU A 22 -2.21 17.71 -9.00
N VAL A 23 -1.41 16.96 -8.26
CA VAL A 23 0.05 17.07 -8.28
C VAL A 23 0.67 15.69 -8.51
N ALA A 24 1.55 15.57 -9.48
CA ALA A 24 2.35 14.37 -9.60
C ALA A 24 3.50 14.40 -8.59
N VAL A 25 3.66 13.29 -7.86
CA VAL A 25 4.65 13.17 -6.76
C VAL A 25 5.62 12.02 -7.01
N PRO A 26 6.92 12.21 -6.71
CA PRO A 26 7.93 11.17 -6.84
C PRO A 26 7.78 10.13 -5.73
N THR A 27 8.09 8.87 -6.03
CA THR A 27 8.27 7.81 -5.03
C THR A 27 9.47 6.95 -5.38
N GLU A 28 9.87 6.06 -4.49
CA GLU A 28 10.92 5.08 -4.75
C GLU A 28 10.55 4.08 -5.85
N THR A 29 9.24 3.90 -6.11
CA THR A 29 8.70 2.96 -7.11
C THR A 29 8.50 3.61 -8.48
N VAL A 30 7.46 4.43 -8.60
CA VAL A 30 7.07 5.19 -9.80
C VAL A 30 6.42 6.50 -9.35
N TYR A 31 6.33 7.50 -10.23
CA TYR A 31 5.57 8.71 -9.91
C TYR A 31 4.09 8.40 -9.72
N GLY A 32 3.49 9.01 -8.68
CA GLY A 32 2.07 8.93 -8.37
C GLY A 32 1.34 10.23 -8.75
N LEU A 33 0.11 10.14 -9.24
CA LEU A 33 -0.76 11.29 -9.43
C LEU A 33 -1.61 11.49 -8.18
N ALA A 34 -1.25 12.48 -7.38
CA ALA A 34 -1.82 12.72 -6.05
C ALA A 34 -2.94 13.77 -6.07
N ALA A 35 -4.00 13.48 -5.32
CA ALA A 35 -5.05 14.41 -4.93
C ALA A 35 -5.40 14.21 -3.45
N ASN A 36 -6.13 15.15 -2.84
CA ASN A 36 -6.71 14.94 -1.51
C ASN A 36 -7.61 13.69 -1.51
N GLY A 37 -7.20 12.64 -0.83
CA GLY A 37 -7.93 11.37 -0.78
C GLY A 37 -9.23 11.38 0.01
N LEU A 38 -9.54 12.48 0.71
CA LEU A 38 -10.79 12.68 1.45
C LEU A 38 -11.76 13.63 0.72
N ASP A 39 -11.37 14.12 -0.45
CA ASP A 39 -12.19 14.99 -1.30
C ASP A 39 -12.62 14.20 -2.55
N ALA A 40 -13.91 13.89 -2.63
CA ALA A 40 -14.47 13.10 -3.71
C ALA A 40 -14.28 13.76 -5.09
N GLU A 41 -14.45 15.09 -5.18
CA GLU A 41 -14.31 15.84 -6.43
C GLU A 41 -12.84 15.83 -6.91
N ALA A 42 -11.89 16.00 -5.99
CA ALA A 42 -10.47 15.92 -6.30
C ALA A 42 -10.07 14.51 -6.79
N VAL A 43 -10.66 13.47 -6.19
CA VAL A 43 -10.42 12.07 -6.60
C VAL A 43 -11.03 11.78 -7.97
N GLU A 44 -12.22 12.29 -8.27
CA GLU A 44 -12.86 12.14 -9.59
C GLU A 44 -11.99 12.72 -10.72
N LYS A 45 -11.33 13.86 -10.51
CA LYS A 45 -10.36 14.43 -11.46
C LYS A 45 -9.22 13.45 -11.80
N ILE A 46 -8.78 12.61 -10.85
CA ILE A 46 -7.77 11.57 -11.14
C ILE A 46 -8.33 10.57 -12.16
N TYR A 47 -9.56 10.12 -12.00
CA TYR A 47 -10.20 9.19 -12.94
C TYR A 47 -10.34 9.81 -14.31
N GLU A 48 -10.78 11.06 -14.40
CA GLU A 48 -10.95 11.81 -15.65
C GLU A 48 -9.63 11.99 -16.41
N VAL A 49 -8.62 12.58 -15.75
CA VAL A 49 -7.33 12.89 -16.37
C VAL A 49 -6.60 11.62 -16.83
N LYS A 50 -6.74 10.51 -16.09
CA LYS A 50 -6.13 9.23 -16.45
C LYS A 50 -6.94 8.42 -17.46
N GLY A 51 -8.20 8.73 -17.71
CA GLY A 51 -9.12 7.80 -18.38
C GLY A 51 -9.25 6.47 -17.63
N ARG A 52 -9.26 6.53 -16.29
CA ARG A 52 -9.27 5.33 -15.44
C ARG A 52 -10.68 4.78 -15.31
N PRO A 53 -10.89 3.46 -15.48
CA PRO A 53 -12.20 2.87 -15.23
C PRO A 53 -12.63 3.04 -13.76
N GLY A 54 -13.86 3.51 -13.54
CA GLY A 54 -14.41 3.81 -12.21
C GLY A 54 -14.50 2.61 -11.25
N TYR A 55 -14.42 1.39 -11.76
CA TYR A 55 -14.41 0.15 -10.96
C TYR A 55 -13.02 -0.23 -10.40
N LYS A 56 -11.96 0.55 -10.70
CA LYS A 56 -10.60 0.30 -10.20
C LYS A 56 -10.31 1.18 -8.99
N PRO A 57 -10.31 0.66 -7.75
CA PRO A 57 -10.08 1.46 -6.55
C PRO A 57 -8.70 2.13 -6.54
N LEU A 58 -8.57 3.17 -5.72
CA LEU A 58 -7.32 3.88 -5.50
C LEU A 58 -6.75 3.54 -4.13
N SER A 59 -5.42 3.58 -4.04
CA SER A 59 -4.72 3.50 -2.75
C SER A 59 -4.45 4.89 -2.21
N LEU A 60 -4.41 5.03 -0.88
CA LEU A 60 -4.05 6.25 -0.19
C LEU A 60 -2.57 6.21 0.21
N MET A 61 -1.81 7.23 -0.15
CA MET A 61 -0.50 7.49 0.45
C MET A 61 -0.69 8.17 1.80
N VAL A 62 0.05 7.71 2.81
CA VAL A 62 -0.02 8.17 4.20
C VAL A 62 1.39 8.40 4.76
N PRO A 63 1.56 9.26 5.79
CA PRO A 63 2.88 9.58 6.33
C PRO A 63 3.51 8.45 7.16
N GLY A 64 2.74 7.40 7.50
CA GLY A 64 3.26 6.27 8.29
C GLY A 64 2.16 5.38 8.84
N ALA A 65 2.57 4.33 9.59
CA ALA A 65 1.66 3.33 10.14
C ALA A 65 0.71 3.87 11.23
N ALA A 66 1.09 4.94 11.93
CA ALA A 66 0.30 5.50 13.03
C ALA A 66 -1.11 5.97 12.61
N VAL A 67 -1.28 6.31 11.33
CA VAL A 67 -2.58 6.78 10.83
C VAL A 67 -3.48 5.66 10.29
N MET A 68 -3.02 4.40 10.28
CA MET A 68 -3.82 3.28 9.72
C MET A 68 -5.19 3.15 10.39
N GLU A 69 -5.25 3.28 11.72
CA GLU A 69 -6.48 3.17 12.50
C GLU A 69 -7.46 4.33 12.24
N ARG A 70 -6.97 5.43 11.66
CA ARG A 70 -7.82 6.56 11.24
C ARG A 70 -8.62 6.25 9.98
N TYR A 71 -8.09 5.38 9.10
CA TYR A 71 -8.69 5.09 7.78
C TYR A 71 -9.24 3.67 7.66
N CYS A 72 -8.88 2.79 8.60
CA CYS A 72 -9.29 1.38 8.58
C CYS A 72 -10.12 1.01 9.81
N LEU A 73 -11.13 0.16 9.62
CA LEU A 73 -11.99 -0.34 10.70
C LEU A 73 -11.22 -1.17 11.72
N SER A 74 -10.24 -1.95 11.25
CA SER A 74 -9.34 -2.72 12.09
C SER A 74 -7.99 -2.89 11.42
N VAL A 75 -6.94 -2.91 12.23
CA VAL A 75 -5.55 -3.13 11.79
C VAL A 75 -5.02 -4.37 12.50
N PRO A 76 -4.95 -5.52 11.82
CA PRO A 76 -4.45 -6.75 12.44
C PRO A 76 -2.98 -6.60 12.84
N PRO A 77 -2.52 -7.31 13.89
CA PRO A 77 -1.12 -7.24 14.35
C PRO A 77 -0.10 -7.48 13.23
N GLN A 78 -0.41 -8.38 12.30
CA GLN A 78 0.43 -8.69 11.15
C GLN A 78 0.59 -7.48 10.20
N ALA A 79 -0.45 -6.66 10.02
CA ALA A 79 -0.34 -5.43 9.24
C ALA A 79 0.57 -4.42 9.93
N LYS A 80 0.54 -4.35 11.28
CA LYS A 80 1.47 -3.53 12.07
C LYS A 80 2.91 -4.03 11.93
N THR A 81 3.13 -5.35 11.98
CA THR A 81 4.45 -5.96 11.75
C THR A 81 4.99 -5.63 10.36
N LEU A 82 4.19 -5.83 9.32
CA LEU A 82 4.60 -5.56 7.94
C LEU A 82 4.85 -4.07 7.68
N SER A 83 4.00 -3.19 8.20
CA SER A 83 4.21 -1.74 8.07
C SER A 83 5.45 -1.27 8.83
N ALA A 84 5.75 -1.83 10.01
CA ALA A 84 6.97 -1.51 10.74
C ALA A 84 8.25 -1.95 10.00
N ARG A 85 8.17 -3.02 9.21
CA ARG A 85 9.31 -3.56 8.44
C ARG A 85 9.52 -2.90 7.10
N PHE A 86 8.42 -2.57 6.39
CA PHE A 86 8.45 -2.19 4.97
C PHE A 86 7.94 -0.78 4.67
N TRP A 87 7.62 0.02 5.69
CA TRP A 87 7.26 1.43 5.52
C TRP A 87 8.26 2.35 6.24
N PRO A 88 8.67 3.44 5.59
CA PRO A 88 8.38 3.83 4.21
C PRO A 88 8.88 2.81 3.19
N GLY A 89 8.09 2.54 2.11
CA GLY A 89 8.54 1.61 1.08
C GLY A 89 7.44 1.01 0.19
N PRO A 90 7.81 -0.03 -0.60
CA PRO A 90 7.03 -0.49 -1.74
C PRO A 90 5.94 -1.51 -1.38
N LEU A 91 5.37 -1.45 -0.19
CA LEU A 91 4.24 -2.29 0.24
C LEU A 91 2.97 -1.46 0.37
N THR A 92 1.91 -1.88 -0.31
CA THR A 92 0.55 -1.38 -0.10
C THR A 92 -0.27 -2.42 0.63
N ILE A 93 -0.81 -2.08 1.80
CA ILE A 93 -1.64 -2.96 2.64
C ILE A 93 -3.10 -2.57 2.46
N VAL A 94 -3.94 -3.53 2.03
CA VAL A 94 -5.37 -3.33 1.83
C VAL A 94 -6.14 -3.87 3.03
N LEU A 95 -6.96 -3.01 3.64
CA LEU A 95 -7.76 -3.28 4.85
C LEU A 95 -9.20 -2.83 4.65
N LYS A 96 -10.11 -3.23 5.55
CA LYS A 96 -11.50 -2.72 5.56
C LYS A 96 -11.49 -1.23 5.86
N ALA A 97 -12.11 -0.46 4.96
CA ALA A 97 -12.16 1.00 5.01
C ALA A 97 -13.13 1.49 6.09
N ARG A 98 -12.82 2.64 6.68
CA ARG A 98 -13.79 3.39 7.47
C ARG A 98 -14.77 4.16 6.56
N PRO A 99 -15.97 4.50 7.07
CA PRO A 99 -16.99 5.24 6.30
C PRO A 99 -16.56 6.64 5.85
N GLU A 100 -15.54 7.21 6.49
CA GLU A 100 -15.00 8.53 6.17
C GLU A 100 -14.22 8.57 4.84
N ILE A 101 -13.88 7.40 4.30
CA ILE A 101 -13.22 7.32 2.99
C ILE A 101 -14.29 7.47 1.90
N PRO A 102 -14.13 8.45 0.99
CA PRO A 102 -15.10 8.65 -0.09
C PRO A 102 -15.32 7.37 -0.93
N PRO A 103 -16.57 7.04 -1.27
CA PRO A 103 -16.89 5.83 -2.07
C PRO A 103 -16.16 5.77 -3.41
N VAL A 104 -15.86 6.90 -4.03
CA VAL A 104 -15.09 6.98 -5.28
C VAL A 104 -13.67 6.41 -5.14
N VAL A 105 -13.03 6.56 -3.97
CA VAL A 105 -11.72 5.95 -3.69
C VAL A 105 -11.82 4.42 -3.67
N LEU A 106 -12.92 3.90 -3.12
CA LEU A 106 -13.18 2.47 -2.93
C LEU A 106 -13.72 1.80 -4.19
N ALA A 107 -14.12 2.58 -5.21
CA ALA A 107 -14.76 2.10 -6.45
C ALA A 107 -15.96 1.17 -6.18
N GLY A 108 -16.79 1.50 -5.18
CA GLY A 108 -17.95 0.72 -4.75
C GLY A 108 -17.61 -0.49 -3.86
N GLY A 109 -16.34 -0.70 -3.51
CA GLY A 109 -15.91 -1.71 -2.54
C GLY A 109 -15.97 -1.21 -1.09
N ASP A 110 -15.44 -2.02 -0.18
CA ASP A 110 -15.38 -1.74 1.26
C ASP A 110 -13.94 -1.78 1.83
N THR A 111 -12.95 -1.78 0.95
CA THR A 111 -11.53 -1.87 1.33
C THR A 111 -10.72 -0.71 0.76
N VAL A 112 -9.71 -0.27 1.50
CA VAL A 112 -8.76 0.76 1.10
C VAL A 112 -7.33 0.25 1.18
N GLY A 113 -6.53 0.53 0.16
CA GLY A 113 -5.08 0.30 0.19
C GLY A 113 -4.37 1.49 0.82
N LEU A 114 -3.50 1.24 1.80
CA LEU A 114 -2.65 2.26 2.41
C LEU A 114 -1.17 1.98 2.10
N ARG A 115 -0.40 3.04 1.86
CA ARG A 115 1.05 2.96 1.63
C ARG A 115 1.75 4.20 2.19
N CYS A 116 2.89 4.01 2.83
CA CYS A 116 3.83 5.08 3.14
C CYS A 116 4.95 5.04 2.10
N PRO A 117 5.05 6.01 1.16
CA PRO A 117 6.09 6.02 0.13
C PRO A 117 7.45 6.39 0.72
N ASP A 118 8.53 5.81 0.19
CA ASP A 118 9.89 6.16 0.60
C ASP A 118 10.47 7.24 -0.32
N HIS A 119 9.99 8.46 -0.14
CA HIS A 119 10.52 9.62 -0.83
C HIS A 119 10.40 10.90 0.01
N PRO A 120 11.50 11.62 0.29
CA PRO A 120 11.50 12.73 1.23
C PRO A 120 10.55 13.88 0.83
N LYS A 121 10.50 14.25 -0.46
CA LYS A 121 9.60 15.32 -0.93
C LYS A 121 8.12 14.95 -0.78
N THR A 122 7.76 13.70 -1.04
CA THR A 122 6.37 13.23 -0.90
C THR A 122 5.97 13.10 0.57
N LEU A 123 6.88 12.63 1.44
CA LEU A 123 6.63 12.61 2.88
C LEU A 123 6.51 14.02 3.45
N ALA A 124 7.33 14.96 3.00
CA ALA A 124 7.22 16.36 3.37
C ALA A 124 5.88 16.98 2.91
N LEU A 125 5.41 16.66 1.70
CA LEU A 125 4.12 17.12 1.19
C LEU A 125 2.95 16.55 2.00
N LEU A 126 2.97 15.25 2.34
CA LEU A 126 2.00 14.61 3.24
C LEU A 126 1.96 15.30 4.60
N ALA A 127 3.12 15.64 5.16
CA ALA A 127 3.23 16.37 6.43
C ALA A 127 2.70 17.81 6.32
N ALA A 128 3.04 18.54 5.25
CA ALA A 128 2.64 19.94 5.04
C ALA A 128 1.14 20.10 4.80
N THR A 129 0.49 19.11 4.20
CA THR A 129 -0.96 19.13 3.96
C THR A 129 -1.75 18.54 5.12
N GLY A 130 -1.20 17.56 5.83
CA GLY A 130 -1.92 16.77 6.84
C GLY A 130 -2.99 15.84 6.25
N LEU A 131 -3.02 15.66 4.93
CA LEU A 131 -4.02 14.92 4.18
C LEU A 131 -3.45 13.61 3.63
N PRO A 132 -4.24 12.52 3.53
CA PRO A 132 -3.87 11.35 2.76
C PRO A 132 -4.05 11.65 1.27
N PHE A 133 -3.17 11.11 0.41
CA PHE A 133 -3.31 11.30 -1.03
C PHE A 133 -3.86 10.06 -1.72
N ALA A 134 -4.99 10.19 -2.42
CA ALA A 134 -5.34 9.21 -3.44
C ALA A 134 -4.30 9.32 -4.55
N ALA A 135 -3.50 8.26 -4.77
CA ALA A 135 -2.32 8.36 -5.62
C ALA A 135 -2.05 7.09 -6.42
N PRO A 136 -2.74 6.87 -7.56
CA PRO A 136 -2.31 5.88 -8.56
C PRO A 136 -1.04 6.35 -9.27
N SER A 137 -0.42 5.49 -10.08
CA SER A 137 0.71 5.88 -10.93
C SER A 137 0.35 7.05 -11.87
N ALA A 138 1.30 7.94 -12.18
CA ALA A 138 1.06 9.19 -12.93
C ALA A 138 1.15 9.00 -14.46
N ASN A 139 0.38 8.04 -15.01
CA ASN A 139 0.24 7.73 -16.44
C ASN A 139 -1.23 7.64 -16.84
N PRO A 140 -1.60 7.82 -18.12
CA PRO A 140 -2.89 7.42 -18.64
C PRO A 140 -3.14 5.93 -18.39
N SER A 141 -4.40 5.53 -18.23
CA SER A 141 -4.75 4.14 -17.90
C SER A 141 -4.33 3.18 -19.02
N GLY A 142 -3.47 2.22 -18.68
CA GLY A 142 -2.93 1.25 -19.65
C GLY A 142 -1.54 1.59 -20.17
N GLU A 143 -1.09 2.82 -20.03
CA GLU A 143 0.25 3.25 -20.42
C GLU A 143 1.30 2.88 -19.36
N LYS A 144 2.58 3.01 -19.74
CA LYS A 144 3.71 2.74 -18.86
C LYS A 144 3.79 3.74 -17.71
N SER A 145 4.05 3.25 -16.49
CA SER A 145 4.21 4.12 -15.32
C SER A 145 5.48 4.97 -15.40
N PRO A 146 5.40 6.30 -15.18
CA PRO A 146 6.53 7.21 -15.31
C PRO A 146 7.49 7.06 -14.12
N LYS A 147 8.78 7.26 -14.42
CA LYS A 147 9.90 7.18 -13.48
C LYS A 147 10.59 8.52 -13.24
N SER A 148 10.23 9.56 -13.99
CA SER A 148 10.76 10.92 -13.87
C SER A 148 9.66 11.96 -14.04
N ALA A 149 9.93 13.19 -13.63
CA ALA A 149 9.05 14.33 -13.87
C ALA A 149 8.82 14.59 -15.37
N ASP A 150 9.86 14.43 -16.20
CA ASP A 150 9.76 14.59 -17.65
C ASP A 150 8.81 13.57 -18.28
N GLU A 151 8.85 12.32 -17.84
CA GLU A 151 7.90 11.29 -18.31
C GLU A 151 6.46 11.61 -17.87
N VAL A 152 6.26 12.22 -16.69
CA VAL A 152 4.94 12.71 -16.26
C VAL A 152 4.46 13.85 -17.14
N LEU A 153 5.32 14.85 -17.42
CA LEU A 153 5.01 15.99 -18.27
C LEU A 153 4.67 15.56 -19.70
N ALA A 154 5.35 14.53 -20.23
CA ALA A 154 5.02 13.97 -21.53
C ALA A 154 3.55 13.47 -21.63
N TYR A 155 2.95 13.03 -20.51
CA TYR A 155 1.55 12.59 -20.46
C TYR A 155 0.58 13.71 -20.09
N PHE A 156 0.97 14.58 -19.13
CA PHE A 156 0.03 15.40 -18.40
C PHE A 156 0.36 16.91 -18.38
N ASP A 157 1.33 17.39 -19.15
CA ASP A 157 1.55 18.84 -19.26
C ASP A 157 0.26 19.54 -19.73
N GLY A 158 -0.10 20.59 -19.01
CA GLY A 158 -1.34 21.35 -19.23
C GLY A 158 -2.63 20.66 -18.79
N LYS A 159 -2.56 19.43 -18.24
CA LYS A 159 -3.72 18.65 -17.76
C LYS A 159 -3.79 18.52 -16.25
N ILE A 160 -2.67 18.75 -15.55
CA ILE A 160 -2.58 18.75 -14.10
C ILE A 160 -1.90 20.05 -13.63
N GLU A 161 -2.15 20.45 -12.39
CA GLU A 161 -1.66 21.72 -11.88
C GLU A 161 -0.16 21.69 -11.60
N GLY A 162 0.37 20.58 -11.10
CA GLY A 162 1.78 20.54 -10.72
C GLY A 162 2.45 19.17 -10.81
N VAL A 163 3.77 19.19 -10.83
CA VAL A 163 4.65 18.03 -10.67
C VAL A 163 5.79 18.38 -9.74
N ILE A 164 6.09 17.52 -8.76
CA ILE A 164 7.26 17.65 -7.93
C ILE A 164 8.39 16.85 -8.60
N ASP A 165 9.46 17.53 -8.99
CA ASP A 165 10.65 16.86 -9.51
C ASP A 165 11.48 16.29 -8.35
N GLY A 166 11.51 14.98 -8.25
CA GLY A 166 12.31 14.20 -7.30
C GLY A 166 13.42 13.39 -7.97
N GLY A 167 13.67 13.63 -9.27
CA GLY A 167 14.60 12.83 -10.05
C GLY A 167 14.00 11.46 -10.46
N LEU A 168 14.90 10.52 -10.75
CA LEU A 168 14.51 9.16 -11.17
C LEU A 168 14.09 8.29 -10.00
N CYS A 169 13.00 7.54 -10.19
CA CYS A 169 12.58 6.51 -9.25
C CYS A 169 13.59 5.36 -9.19
N GLY A 170 14.03 5.00 -7.98
CA GLY A 170 15.09 3.99 -7.80
C GLY A 170 14.70 2.57 -8.20
N ILE A 171 13.42 2.18 -8.00
CA ILE A 171 12.93 0.82 -8.26
C ILE A 171 12.33 0.70 -9.67
N GLY A 172 11.49 1.66 -10.06
CA GLY A 172 10.85 1.68 -11.38
C GLY A 172 9.84 0.57 -11.65
N ARG A 173 9.27 0.00 -10.57
CA ARG A 173 8.19 -0.99 -10.57
C ARG A 173 7.20 -0.65 -9.44
N GLU A 174 5.90 -0.87 -9.66
CA GLU A 174 4.85 -0.54 -8.69
C GLU A 174 5.00 -1.32 -7.37
N SER A 175 4.37 -0.81 -6.30
CA SER A 175 4.31 -1.47 -5.00
C SER A 175 3.61 -2.83 -5.07
N THR A 176 4.00 -3.76 -4.20
CA THR A 176 3.26 -4.99 -3.97
C THR A 176 1.97 -4.66 -3.21
N LEU A 177 0.83 -5.19 -3.68
CA LEU A 177 -0.48 -4.98 -3.09
C LEU A 177 -0.91 -6.22 -2.35
N LEU A 178 -0.97 -6.15 -1.02
CA LEU A 178 -1.34 -7.24 -0.13
C LEU A 178 -2.69 -6.96 0.54
N SER A 179 -3.69 -7.82 0.30
CA SER A 179 -4.96 -7.76 1.03
C SER A 179 -4.85 -8.50 2.36
N MET A 180 -5.15 -7.77 3.42
CA MET A 180 -5.26 -8.26 4.79
C MET A 180 -6.65 -7.96 5.38
N ALA A 181 -7.62 -7.60 4.53
CA ALA A 181 -9.01 -7.34 4.92
C ALA A 181 -9.73 -8.61 5.40
N GLU A 182 -9.26 -9.77 4.93
CA GLU A 182 -9.80 -11.10 5.25
C GLU A 182 -8.66 -12.11 5.38
N THR A 183 -8.96 -13.26 6.00
CA THR A 183 -8.03 -14.39 6.07
C THR A 183 -8.48 -15.53 5.17
N PRO A 184 -7.56 -16.20 4.44
CA PRO A 184 -6.12 -15.96 4.37
C PRO A 184 -5.77 -14.68 3.60
N TYR A 185 -4.66 -14.02 3.98
CA TYR A 185 -4.14 -12.86 3.25
C TYR A 185 -3.79 -13.21 1.81
N ARG A 186 -3.96 -12.22 0.89
CA ARG A 186 -3.76 -12.46 -0.54
C ARG A 186 -2.94 -11.34 -1.17
N ILE A 187 -1.97 -11.70 -2.00
CA ILE A 187 -1.30 -10.75 -2.88
C ILE A 187 -2.23 -10.47 -4.06
N LEU A 188 -2.74 -9.24 -4.13
CA LEU A 188 -3.60 -8.79 -5.22
C LEU A 188 -2.81 -8.34 -6.45
N ARG A 189 -1.59 -7.85 -6.22
CA ARG A 189 -0.64 -7.47 -7.28
C ARG A 189 0.78 -7.75 -6.82
N ARG A 190 1.53 -8.49 -7.61
CA ARG A 190 2.97 -8.69 -7.42
C ARG A 190 3.71 -7.43 -7.90
N GLY A 191 4.44 -6.78 -7.02
CA GLY A 191 5.17 -5.55 -7.26
C GLY A 191 6.64 -5.66 -6.90
N ALA A 192 7.20 -4.56 -6.39
CA ALA A 192 8.61 -4.44 -6.06
C ALA A 192 9.06 -5.32 -4.89
N LEU A 193 8.17 -5.58 -3.92
CA LEU A 193 8.46 -6.45 -2.77
C LEU A 193 8.07 -7.90 -3.09
N GLY A 194 8.98 -8.85 -2.82
CA GLY A 194 8.77 -10.28 -3.04
C GLY A 194 7.81 -10.93 -2.05
N GLU A 195 7.16 -12.02 -2.48
CA GLU A 195 6.24 -12.80 -1.62
C GLU A 195 6.99 -13.47 -0.46
N GLU A 196 8.21 -13.94 -0.72
CA GLU A 196 9.07 -14.58 0.29
C GLU A 196 9.46 -13.59 1.39
N GLU A 197 9.85 -12.36 1.01
CA GLU A 197 10.19 -11.31 1.97
C GLU A 197 9.02 -10.94 2.90
N ILE A 198 7.79 -10.93 2.36
CA ILE A 198 6.57 -10.70 3.13
C ILE A 198 6.30 -11.87 4.08
N ALA A 199 6.47 -13.11 3.59
CA ALA A 199 6.26 -14.31 4.39
C ALA A 199 7.26 -14.41 5.55
N ASP A 200 8.54 -14.14 5.28
CA ASP A 200 9.61 -14.15 6.28
C ASP A 200 9.35 -13.10 7.38
N ALA A 201 8.97 -11.87 6.99
CA ALA A 201 8.65 -10.82 7.96
C ALA A 201 7.43 -11.16 8.85
N LEU A 202 6.48 -11.95 8.34
CA LEU A 202 5.35 -12.43 9.14
C LEU A 202 5.77 -13.54 10.10
N VAL A 203 6.67 -14.44 9.67
CA VAL A 203 7.21 -15.52 10.52
C VAL A 203 8.08 -14.96 11.64
N ASP A 204 8.97 -14.00 11.34
CA ASP A 204 9.81 -13.32 12.32
C ASP A 204 9.01 -12.64 13.44
N GLY A 205 7.81 -12.17 13.11
CA GLY A 205 6.89 -11.57 14.10
C GLY A 205 6.03 -12.59 14.88
N MET A 206 6.18 -13.89 14.64
CA MET A 206 5.40 -14.94 15.32
C MET A 206 6.08 -15.48 16.56
N THR A 207 5.31 -15.65 17.66
CA THR A 207 5.75 -16.44 18.80
C THR A 207 5.66 -17.93 18.46
N ILE A 208 6.79 -18.62 18.39
CA ILE A 208 6.83 -20.07 18.14
C ILE A 208 6.69 -20.79 19.48
N ILE A 209 5.63 -21.58 19.62
CA ILE A 209 5.39 -22.41 20.81
C ILE A 209 5.68 -23.87 20.45
N GLY A 210 6.71 -24.45 21.08
CA GLY A 210 7.01 -25.89 21.00
C GLY A 210 6.16 -26.69 21.99
N LEU A 211 5.47 -27.74 21.52
CA LEU A 211 4.76 -28.69 22.36
C LEU A 211 5.57 -29.98 22.44
N THR A 212 6.04 -30.37 23.66
CA THR A 212 6.73 -31.62 23.94
C THR A 212 5.86 -32.52 24.83
N GLY A 213 6.11 -33.82 24.80
CA GLY A 213 5.41 -34.78 25.64
C GLY A 213 5.36 -36.18 25.02
N PRO A 214 5.04 -37.25 25.75
CA PRO A 214 4.99 -38.63 25.26
C PRO A 214 3.93 -38.82 24.13
N SER A 215 4.05 -39.94 23.40
CA SER A 215 3.08 -40.30 22.39
C SER A 215 1.66 -40.44 22.99
N GLY A 216 0.62 -39.98 22.34
CA GLY A 216 -0.75 -40.05 22.85
C GLY A 216 -1.17 -38.92 23.81
N SER A 217 -0.28 -38.00 24.21
CA SER A 217 -0.63 -36.90 25.16
C SER A 217 -1.48 -35.76 24.58
N GLY A 218 -2.08 -35.93 23.40
CA GLY A 218 -2.98 -34.93 22.81
C GLY A 218 -2.31 -33.71 22.15
N LYS A 219 -0.97 -33.68 22.01
CA LYS A 219 -0.21 -32.59 21.40
C LYS A 219 -0.76 -32.16 20.03
N THR A 220 -1.00 -33.14 19.15
CA THR A 220 -1.53 -32.89 17.79
C THR A 220 -2.92 -32.28 17.82
N THR A 221 -3.76 -32.69 18.76
CA THR A 221 -5.12 -32.15 18.94
C THR A 221 -5.07 -30.72 19.43
N ALA A 222 -4.24 -30.43 20.45
CA ALA A 222 -4.03 -29.07 20.96
C ALA A 222 -3.43 -28.14 19.89
N LEU A 223 -2.45 -28.62 19.12
CA LEU A 223 -1.84 -27.86 18.01
C LEU A 223 -2.88 -27.53 16.92
N ARG A 224 -3.70 -28.51 16.51
CA ARG A 224 -4.74 -28.31 15.49
C ARG A 224 -5.82 -27.33 15.96
N ALA A 225 -6.26 -27.38 17.20
CA ALA A 225 -7.21 -26.45 17.76
C ALA A 225 -6.67 -25.02 17.78
N ARG A 226 -5.42 -24.83 18.18
CA ARG A 226 -4.78 -23.51 18.26
C ARG A 226 -4.41 -22.96 16.87
N CYS A 227 -3.92 -23.81 15.94
CA CYS A 227 -3.59 -23.38 14.57
C CYS A 227 -4.82 -22.95 13.77
N ARG A 228 -6.02 -23.44 14.06
CA ARG A 228 -7.26 -22.94 13.43
C ARG A 228 -7.58 -21.50 13.80
N SER A 229 -7.19 -21.07 15.00
CA SER A 229 -7.41 -19.70 15.49
C SER A 229 -6.28 -18.72 15.14
N LEU A 230 -5.10 -19.22 14.74
CA LEU A 230 -3.90 -18.41 14.50
C LEU A 230 -3.45 -18.35 13.02
N ALA A 231 -4.12 -19.06 12.10
CA ALA A 231 -3.64 -19.21 10.72
C ALA A 231 -4.24 -18.16 9.77
N PRO A 232 -3.56 -17.02 9.54
CA PRO A 232 -3.92 -16.09 8.46
C PRO A 232 -3.27 -16.45 7.10
N PHE A 233 -2.25 -17.31 7.08
CA PHE A 233 -1.54 -17.70 5.84
C PHE A 233 -1.67 -19.20 5.56
N ARG A 234 -2.43 -19.57 4.54
CA ARG A 234 -2.45 -20.90 3.95
C ARG A 234 -1.60 -20.90 2.70
N SER A 235 -0.28 -20.96 2.81
CA SER A 235 0.42 -21.51 1.65
C SER A 235 1.83 -21.93 1.99
N THR A 236 2.72 -21.76 2.54
CA THR A 236 4.09 -22.36 2.58
C THR A 236 4.54 -22.76 3.97
N ALA A 237 4.20 -21.98 4.98
CA ALA A 237 4.55 -22.30 6.36
C ALA A 237 3.90 -23.60 6.87
N THR A 238 2.67 -23.92 6.42
CA THR A 238 2.00 -25.18 6.77
C THR A 238 2.72 -26.41 6.17
N ARG A 239 3.34 -26.27 5.00
CA ARG A 239 4.18 -27.34 4.43
C ARG A 239 5.48 -27.53 5.22
N SER A 240 6.12 -26.47 5.67
CA SER A 240 7.35 -26.54 6.46
C SER A 240 7.11 -27.17 7.84
N ILE A 241 6.03 -26.82 8.52
CA ILE A 241 5.66 -27.42 9.80
C ILE A 241 5.29 -28.90 9.64
N THR A 242 4.58 -29.26 8.56
CA THR A 242 4.23 -30.66 8.27
C THR A 242 5.46 -31.49 7.90
N ASN A 243 6.46 -30.90 7.24
CA ASN A 243 7.71 -31.60 6.89
C ASN A 243 8.64 -31.73 8.11
N CYS A 244 8.71 -30.76 9.01
CA CYS A 244 9.41 -30.91 10.29
C CYS A 244 8.81 -32.02 11.16
N LEU A 245 7.48 -32.14 11.21
CA LEU A 245 6.80 -33.21 11.96
C LEU A 245 6.98 -34.59 11.33
N LYS A 246 7.28 -34.70 10.05
CA LYS A 246 7.63 -36.00 9.39
C LYS A 246 9.09 -36.39 9.60
N ALA A 247 10.01 -35.43 9.71
CA ALA A 247 11.44 -35.69 9.91
C ALA A 247 11.79 -36.17 11.33
N THR A 248 10.91 -35.98 12.31
CA THR A 248 11.09 -36.43 13.70
C THR A 248 10.36 -37.74 14.04
N ALA A 249 9.75 -38.40 13.03
CA ALA A 249 9.01 -39.65 13.18
C ALA A 249 9.70 -40.88 12.49
N SER A 250 11.00 -40.70 12.13
CA SER A 250 11.86 -41.81 11.64
C SER A 250 12.99 -42.08 12.60
#